data_2a29f59740f27536c82ee0bef3dfd095
#
_entry.id   2a29f59740f27536c82ee0bef3dfd095
#
_cell.length_a   1.000
_cell.length_b   1.000
_cell.length_c   1.000
_cell.angle_alpha   90.00
_cell.angle_beta   90.00
_cell.angle_gamma   90.00
#
_symmetry.space_group_name_H-M   'P 1'
#
loop_
_entity.id
_entity.type
_entity.pdbx_description
1 polymer ?
#
loop_
_entity_poly.entity_id
_entity_poly.type
_entity_poly.pdbx_seq_one_letter_code
_entity_poly.pdbx_strand_id
1 'polypeptide(L)'
;MAVSFEVLEKDIAGRIGRLKAGERTVRTPLLLPVINPHLQPVSPAEMKVMGAEGIITNAYIFSRSGEYRDEALSRGLHDLLGFDGLIMTDSGSFQLSVYGDIAITNLETLEFQKAIGSDIHVPLDIPTPPDADRQQASAEHAVTMARLREAKEVFGPDA
;
A
#
# COMPACT_ATOMS: atom_id res chain seq x y z
N MET A 1 -6.29 -5.69 -10.82
CA MET A 1 -5.08 -5.93 -11.66
C MET A 1 -4.44 -7.22 -11.18
N ALA A 2 -3.96 -8.09 -12.06
CA ALA A 2 -3.28 -9.32 -11.65
C ALA A 2 -1.92 -9.01 -11.03
N VAL A 3 -1.66 -9.56 -9.85
CA VAL A 3 -0.35 -9.53 -9.20
C VAL A 3 0.26 -10.93 -9.30
N SER A 4 1.51 -11.02 -9.73
CA SER A 4 2.24 -12.27 -9.79
C SER A 4 3.67 -12.11 -9.27
N PHE A 5 4.19 -13.19 -8.68
CA PHE A 5 5.54 -13.23 -8.15
C PHE A 5 6.26 -14.50 -8.62
N GLU A 6 7.42 -14.31 -9.23
CA GLU A 6 8.30 -15.38 -9.70
C GLU A 6 9.60 -15.35 -8.93
N VAL A 7 10.03 -16.48 -8.40
CA VAL A 7 11.37 -16.63 -7.80
C VAL A 7 12.36 -16.96 -8.90
N LEU A 8 13.33 -16.08 -9.12
CA LEU A 8 14.37 -16.24 -10.14
C LEU A 8 15.59 -16.99 -9.61
N GLU A 9 16.03 -16.66 -8.41
CA GLU A 9 17.23 -17.22 -7.78
C GLU A 9 16.99 -17.41 -6.28
N LYS A 10 17.61 -18.44 -5.71
CA LYS A 10 17.59 -18.71 -4.25
C LYS A 10 19.01 -18.99 -3.77
N ASP A 11 19.33 -18.45 -2.59
CA ASP A 11 20.52 -18.78 -1.84
C ASP A 11 20.20 -18.80 -0.35
N ILE A 12 20.39 -19.96 0.29
CA ILE A 12 20.04 -20.22 1.69
C ILE A 12 18.58 -19.81 1.97
N ALA A 13 18.34 -18.74 2.75
CA ALA A 13 17.02 -18.18 3.06
C ALA A 13 16.67 -16.96 2.21
N GLY A 14 17.61 -16.46 1.41
CA GLY A 14 17.41 -15.34 0.50
C GLY A 14 16.81 -15.77 -0.84
N ARG A 15 16.17 -14.84 -1.51
CA ARG A 15 15.69 -15.02 -2.88
C ARG A 15 15.71 -13.71 -3.66
N ILE A 16 16.00 -13.83 -4.94
CA ILE A 16 15.76 -12.80 -5.93
C ILE A 16 14.50 -13.18 -6.68
N GLY A 17 13.58 -12.23 -6.84
CA GLY A 17 12.32 -12.48 -7.52
C GLY A 17 11.97 -11.39 -8.51
N ARG A 18 10.88 -11.63 -9.22
CA ARG A 18 10.20 -10.67 -10.09
C ARG A 18 8.78 -10.51 -9.60
N LEU A 19 8.43 -9.29 -9.20
CA LEU A 19 7.08 -8.91 -8.84
C LEU A 19 6.46 -8.16 -10.02
N LYS A 20 5.31 -8.61 -10.49
CA LYS A 20 4.51 -7.94 -11.50
C LYS A 20 3.18 -7.52 -10.88
N ALA A 21 2.82 -6.24 -11.03
CA ALA A 21 1.54 -5.68 -10.66
C ALA A 21 0.98 -4.88 -11.85
N GLY A 22 -0.08 -5.40 -12.47
CA GLY A 22 -0.60 -4.87 -13.73
C GLY A 22 0.45 -4.90 -14.84
N GLU A 23 0.78 -3.74 -15.38
CA GLU A 23 1.82 -3.60 -16.42
C GLU A 23 3.23 -3.37 -15.88
N ARG A 24 3.36 -3.14 -14.57
CA ARG A 24 4.64 -2.84 -13.93
C ARG A 24 5.32 -4.09 -13.43
N THR A 25 6.64 -4.13 -13.63
CA THR A 25 7.46 -5.26 -13.20
C THR A 25 8.70 -4.73 -12.51
N VAL A 26 9.00 -5.24 -11.32
CA VAL A 26 10.16 -4.86 -10.52
C VAL A 26 10.90 -6.09 -10.02
N ARG A 27 12.21 -5.92 -9.79
CA ARG A 27 13.04 -6.98 -9.19
C ARG A 27 13.00 -6.87 -7.67
N THR A 28 12.95 -8.02 -6.99
CA THR A 28 13.01 -8.08 -5.52
C THR A 28 14.31 -8.76 -5.04
N PRO A 29 14.85 -8.36 -3.86
CA PRO A 29 14.29 -7.42 -2.90
C PRO A 29 14.23 -5.99 -3.42
N LEU A 30 13.20 -5.25 -3.03
CA LEU A 30 12.93 -3.89 -3.46
C LEU A 30 12.77 -2.98 -2.24
N LEU A 31 13.42 -1.83 -2.27
CA LEU A 31 13.15 -0.75 -1.32
C LEU A 31 12.07 0.16 -1.90
N LEU A 32 11.04 0.42 -1.12
CA LEU A 32 9.97 1.37 -1.44
C LEU A 32 10.16 2.65 -0.59
N PRO A 33 10.80 3.70 -1.13
CA PRO A 33 10.85 4.98 -0.44
C PRO A 33 9.44 5.51 -0.14
N VAL A 34 9.27 6.11 1.05
CA VAL A 34 7.99 6.65 1.48
C VAL A 34 7.79 8.06 0.92
N ILE A 35 6.61 8.29 0.33
CA ILE A 35 6.15 9.62 -0.11
C ILE A 35 5.10 10.13 0.87
N ASN A 36 5.37 11.31 1.45
CA ASN A 36 4.38 12.11 2.14
C ASN A 36 4.06 13.34 1.27
N PRO A 37 2.83 13.49 0.75
CA PRO A 37 2.48 14.60 -0.15
C PRO A 37 2.64 15.98 0.49
N HIS A 38 2.58 16.07 1.82
CA HIS A 38 2.79 17.32 2.55
C HIS A 38 4.26 17.67 2.81
N LEU A 39 5.17 16.70 2.68
CA LEU A 39 6.59 16.89 2.97
C LEU A 39 7.43 15.98 2.09
N GLN A 40 7.94 16.53 1.00
CA GLN A 40 8.75 15.80 0.02
C GLN A 40 10.14 16.45 -0.11
N PRO A 41 11.08 16.15 0.80
CA PRO A 41 12.44 16.67 0.71
C PRO A 41 13.21 16.15 -0.51
N VAL A 42 12.82 14.98 -1.01
CA VAL A 42 13.30 14.37 -2.26
C VAL A 42 12.07 14.02 -3.08
N SER A 43 11.98 14.52 -4.29
CA SER A 43 10.84 14.27 -5.17
C SER A 43 10.82 12.82 -5.70
N PRO A 44 9.65 12.27 -6.08
CA PRO A 44 9.58 10.95 -6.72
C PRO A 44 10.44 10.84 -7.98
N ALA A 45 10.55 11.92 -8.75
CA ALA A 45 11.41 11.97 -9.94
C ALA A 45 12.90 11.84 -9.59
N GLU A 46 13.35 12.51 -8.53
CA GLU A 46 14.74 12.35 -8.04
C GLU A 46 14.98 10.97 -7.50
N MET A 47 14.02 10.37 -6.76
CA MET A 47 14.11 8.98 -6.30
C MET A 47 14.25 7.99 -7.46
N LYS A 48 13.53 8.23 -8.55
CA LYS A 48 13.68 7.43 -9.79
C LYS A 48 15.07 7.55 -10.38
N VAL A 49 15.64 8.75 -10.45
CA VAL A 49 17.03 8.97 -10.92
C VAL A 49 18.04 8.24 -10.01
N MET A 50 17.74 8.13 -8.70
CA MET A 50 18.55 7.38 -7.75
C MET A 50 18.35 5.85 -7.85
N GLY A 51 17.46 5.37 -8.73
CA GLY A 51 17.23 3.96 -8.98
C GLY A 51 16.03 3.35 -8.25
N ALA A 52 15.12 4.15 -7.69
CA ALA A 52 13.88 3.64 -7.13
C ALA A 52 12.97 3.12 -8.25
N GLU A 53 12.65 1.82 -8.22
CA GLU A 53 11.73 1.18 -9.16
C GLU A 53 10.28 1.21 -8.64
N GLY A 54 10.08 1.49 -7.34
CA GLY A 54 8.78 1.64 -6.70
C GLY A 54 8.84 2.59 -5.53
N ILE A 55 7.68 3.10 -5.13
CA ILE A 55 7.48 3.97 -3.97
C ILE A 55 6.28 3.49 -3.17
N ILE A 56 6.20 3.90 -1.90
CA ILE A 56 5.01 3.69 -1.07
C ILE A 56 4.50 5.02 -0.55
N THR A 57 3.19 5.17 -0.53
CA THR A 57 2.51 6.30 0.10
C THR A 57 1.33 5.83 0.95
N ASN A 58 0.66 6.73 1.63
CA ASN A 58 -0.38 6.38 2.59
C ASN A 58 -1.76 6.84 2.08
N ALA A 59 -2.66 5.88 1.86
CA ALA A 59 -4.02 6.15 1.36
C ALA A 59 -4.83 7.04 2.30
N TYR A 60 -4.64 6.91 3.62
CA TYR A 60 -5.32 7.75 4.61
C TYR A 60 -4.98 9.23 4.44
N ILE A 61 -3.70 9.56 4.21
CA ILE A 61 -3.28 10.96 4.00
C ILE A 61 -3.99 11.56 2.78
N PHE A 62 -4.03 10.83 1.68
CA PHE A 62 -4.74 11.28 0.48
C PHE A 62 -6.25 11.38 0.69
N SER A 63 -6.87 10.42 1.37
CA SER A 63 -8.32 10.41 1.58
C SER A 63 -8.82 11.55 2.48
N ARG A 64 -7.95 12.06 3.37
CA ARG A 64 -8.31 13.09 4.37
C ARG A 64 -8.00 14.50 3.94
N SER A 65 -7.11 14.71 3.01
CA SER A 65 -6.82 16.03 2.44
C SER A 65 -7.76 16.31 1.28
N GLY A 66 -8.65 17.29 1.41
CA GLY A 66 -9.63 17.62 0.37
C GLY A 66 -8.98 17.86 -1.00
N GLU A 67 -7.93 18.66 -1.05
CA GLU A 67 -7.20 18.99 -2.28
C GLU A 67 -6.52 17.74 -2.89
N TYR A 68 -5.69 17.04 -2.13
CA TYR A 68 -5.01 15.84 -2.63
C TYR A 68 -5.96 14.70 -2.96
N ARG A 69 -7.09 14.59 -2.24
CA ARG A 69 -8.10 13.59 -2.52
C ARG A 69 -8.71 13.79 -3.91
N ASP A 70 -9.14 14.99 -4.19
CA ASP A 70 -9.81 15.32 -5.45
C ASP A 70 -8.83 15.23 -6.64
N GLU A 71 -7.60 15.67 -6.46
CA GLU A 71 -6.55 15.53 -7.47
C GLU A 71 -6.20 14.05 -7.71
N ALA A 72 -6.01 13.24 -6.66
CA ALA A 72 -5.70 11.83 -6.81
C ALA A 72 -6.83 11.05 -7.51
N LEU A 73 -8.09 11.36 -7.20
CA LEU A 73 -9.25 10.75 -7.85
C LEU A 73 -9.40 11.17 -9.32
N SER A 74 -9.03 12.40 -9.66
CA SER A 74 -9.20 12.93 -11.03
C SER A 74 -8.04 12.55 -11.96
N ARG A 75 -6.81 12.52 -11.46
CA ARG A 75 -5.58 12.33 -12.25
C ARG A 75 -4.95 10.96 -12.06
N GLY A 76 -5.20 10.32 -10.92
CA GLY A 76 -4.48 9.13 -10.46
C GLY A 76 -3.13 9.45 -9.82
N LEU A 77 -2.64 8.53 -8.97
CA LEU A 77 -1.39 8.73 -8.22
C LEU A 77 -0.16 8.85 -9.11
N HIS A 78 -0.09 8.10 -10.19
CA HIS A 78 1.06 8.12 -11.10
C HIS A 78 1.28 9.49 -11.73
N ASP A 79 0.22 10.11 -12.21
CA ASP A 79 0.27 11.45 -12.78
C ASP A 79 0.46 12.51 -11.70
N LEU A 80 -0.24 12.39 -10.56
CA LEU A 80 -0.14 13.33 -9.46
C LEU A 80 1.28 13.37 -8.87
N LEU A 81 1.94 12.22 -8.70
CA LEU A 81 3.28 12.12 -8.16
C LEU A 81 4.39 12.22 -9.22
N GLY A 82 4.04 12.23 -10.51
CA GLY A 82 5.01 12.22 -11.60
C GLY A 82 5.92 10.99 -11.56
N PHE A 83 5.39 9.82 -11.18
CA PHE A 83 6.15 8.59 -11.01
C PHE A 83 5.52 7.45 -11.81
N ASP A 84 6.27 6.90 -12.74
CA ASP A 84 5.81 5.81 -13.65
C ASP A 84 6.22 4.40 -13.20
N GLY A 85 6.96 4.28 -12.06
CA GLY A 85 7.29 3.00 -11.42
C GLY A 85 6.13 2.44 -10.59
N LEU A 86 6.39 1.37 -9.82
CA LEU A 86 5.41 0.74 -8.95
C LEU A 86 4.99 1.68 -7.80
N ILE A 87 3.69 1.85 -7.60
CA ILE A 87 3.15 2.58 -6.45
C ILE A 87 2.34 1.63 -5.57
N MET A 88 2.80 1.49 -4.33
CA MET A 88 2.07 0.82 -3.25
C MET A 88 1.41 1.86 -2.36
N THR A 89 0.19 1.60 -1.92
CA THR A 89 -0.47 2.42 -0.90
C THR A 89 -0.66 1.62 0.37
N ASP A 90 -0.15 2.18 1.48
CA ASP A 90 -0.48 1.74 2.83
C ASP A 90 -1.91 2.17 3.20
N SER A 91 -2.60 1.35 3.98
CA SER A 91 -4.00 1.58 4.37
C SER A 91 -4.19 2.75 5.34
N GLY A 92 -3.16 3.10 6.11
CA GLY A 92 -3.24 4.10 7.17
C GLY A 92 -3.78 3.58 8.49
N SER A 93 -3.77 2.28 8.73
CA SER A 93 -4.26 1.67 9.97
C SER A 93 -3.62 2.25 11.23
N PHE A 94 -2.33 2.56 11.20
CA PHE A 94 -1.64 3.20 12.32
C PHE A 94 -2.22 4.59 12.62
N GLN A 95 -2.45 5.41 11.60
CA GLN A 95 -3.06 6.73 11.76
C GLN A 95 -4.47 6.64 12.34
N LEU A 96 -5.27 5.68 11.87
CA LEU A 96 -6.60 5.40 12.40
C LEU A 96 -6.56 5.01 13.89
N SER A 97 -5.58 4.20 14.29
CA SER A 97 -5.43 3.77 15.70
C SER A 97 -5.01 4.92 16.62
N VAL A 98 -4.18 5.84 16.14
CA VAL A 98 -3.65 6.97 16.93
C VAL A 98 -4.65 8.13 17.03
N TYR A 99 -5.31 8.47 15.94
CA TYR A 99 -6.22 9.63 15.92
C TYR A 99 -7.64 9.30 16.36
N GLY A 100 -7.92 8.04 16.64
CA GLY A 100 -9.18 7.56 17.21
C GLY A 100 -10.40 8.15 16.51
N ASP A 101 -11.13 7.30 15.81
CA ASP A 101 -12.41 7.65 15.20
C ASP A 101 -12.36 8.07 13.73
N ILE A 102 -12.33 7.06 12.88
CA ILE A 102 -12.98 7.20 11.59
C ILE A 102 -13.59 5.85 11.28
N ALA A 103 -14.91 5.83 11.19
CA ALA A 103 -15.67 4.68 10.74
C ALA A 103 -15.45 4.43 9.24
N ILE A 104 -14.18 4.23 8.83
CA ILE A 104 -13.85 3.78 7.48
C ILE A 104 -13.74 2.26 7.49
N THR A 105 -14.41 1.63 6.58
CA THR A 105 -14.36 0.18 6.43
C THR A 105 -13.13 -0.25 5.63
N ASN A 106 -12.76 -1.53 5.76
CA ASN A 106 -11.70 -2.12 4.96
C ASN A 106 -11.97 -1.99 3.45
N LEU A 107 -13.22 -2.22 3.04
CA LEU A 107 -13.62 -2.11 1.63
C LEU A 107 -13.52 -0.68 1.09
N GLU A 108 -14.02 0.31 1.83
CA GLU A 108 -13.91 1.71 1.44
C GLU A 108 -12.46 2.15 1.27
N THR A 109 -11.56 1.67 2.14
CA THR A 109 -10.12 1.93 2.03
C THR A 109 -9.53 1.32 0.76
N LEU A 110 -9.89 0.08 0.43
CA LEU A 110 -9.41 -0.60 -0.77
C LEU A 110 -10.00 -0.01 -2.05
N GLU A 111 -11.29 0.33 -2.04
CA GLU A 111 -11.94 1.01 -3.16
C GLU A 111 -11.29 2.37 -3.45
N PHE A 112 -10.95 3.12 -2.42
CA PHE A 112 -10.24 4.38 -2.58
C PHE A 112 -8.85 4.17 -3.17
N GLN A 113 -8.05 3.21 -2.66
CA GLN A 113 -6.73 2.87 -3.20
C GLN A 113 -6.81 2.49 -4.69
N LYS A 114 -7.82 1.70 -5.05
CA LYS A 114 -8.09 1.34 -6.45
C LYS A 114 -8.48 2.56 -7.29
N ALA A 115 -9.36 3.42 -6.77
CA ALA A 115 -9.85 4.60 -7.49
C ALA A 115 -8.74 5.60 -7.80
N ILE A 116 -7.76 5.77 -6.91
CA ILE A 116 -6.59 6.64 -7.12
C ILE A 116 -5.48 5.99 -7.97
N GLY A 117 -5.66 4.75 -8.44
CA GLY A 117 -4.75 4.08 -9.36
C GLY A 117 -3.44 3.57 -8.74
N SER A 118 -3.47 3.16 -7.47
CA SER A 118 -2.36 2.41 -6.85
C SER A 118 -2.19 1.04 -7.51
N ASP A 119 -0.96 0.54 -7.60
CA ASP A 119 -0.67 -0.78 -8.17
C ASP A 119 -0.79 -1.91 -7.14
N ILE A 120 -0.46 -1.61 -5.88
CA ILE A 120 -0.59 -2.55 -4.76
C ILE A 120 -1.38 -1.88 -3.64
N HIS A 121 -2.48 -2.51 -3.27
CA HIS A 121 -3.38 -2.05 -2.22
C HIS A 121 -3.15 -2.82 -0.93
N VAL A 122 -3.02 -2.12 0.20
CA VAL A 122 -2.89 -2.76 1.52
C VAL A 122 -4.22 -2.67 2.25
N PRO A 123 -4.81 -3.81 2.66
CA PRO A 123 -6.01 -3.82 3.50
C PRO A 123 -5.74 -3.25 4.89
N LEU A 124 -6.79 -2.80 5.57
CA LEU A 124 -6.68 -2.37 6.96
C LEU A 124 -6.28 -3.54 7.86
N ASP A 125 -5.19 -3.39 8.57
CA ASP A 125 -4.81 -4.27 9.69
C ASP A 125 -5.26 -3.66 11.04
N ILE A 126 -4.94 -4.34 12.14
CA ILE A 126 -4.98 -3.77 13.47
C ILE A 126 -3.54 -3.72 13.97
N PRO A 127 -2.96 -2.51 14.19
CA PRO A 127 -1.63 -2.38 14.73
C PRO A 127 -1.62 -2.81 16.20
N THR A 128 -1.26 -4.07 16.45
CA THR A 128 -1.20 -4.62 17.81
C THR A 128 -0.12 -3.90 18.62
N PRO A 129 -0.45 -3.32 19.78
CA PRO A 129 0.53 -2.64 20.58
C PRO A 129 1.53 -3.62 21.22
N PRO A 130 2.77 -3.17 21.54
CA PRO A 130 3.83 -4.06 22.02
C PRO A 130 3.57 -4.67 23.41
N ASP A 131 2.67 -4.09 24.18
CA ASP A 131 2.23 -4.55 25.50
C ASP A 131 0.94 -5.39 25.48
N ALA A 132 0.40 -5.68 24.28
CA ALA A 132 -0.75 -6.55 24.13
C ALA A 132 -0.46 -7.97 24.62
N ASP A 133 -1.40 -8.54 25.36
CA ASP A 133 -1.30 -9.93 25.73
C ASP A 133 -1.59 -10.86 24.53
N ARG A 134 -1.35 -12.16 24.73
CA ARG A 134 -1.53 -13.16 23.67
C ARG A 134 -3.00 -13.26 23.21
N GLN A 135 -3.96 -13.05 24.08
CA GLN A 135 -5.37 -13.13 23.74
C GLN A 135 -5.77 -11.96 22.85
N GLN A 136 -5.37 -10.75 23.23
CA GLN A 136 -5.57 -9.54 22.42
C GLN A 136 -4.90 -9.67 21.06
N ALA A 137 -3.60 -10.01 21.02
CA ALA A 137 -2.88 -10.16 19.75
C ALA A 137 -3.52 -11.21 18.82
N SER A 138 -4.01 -12.32 19.39
CA SER A 138 -4.72 -13.35 18.60
C SER A 138 -6.06 -12.84 18.05
N ALA A 139 -6.80 -12.06 18.81
CA ALA A 139 -8.07 -11.48 18.38
C ALA A 139 -7.86 -10.44 17.25
N GLU A 140 -6.90 -9.56 17.42
CA GLU A 140 -6.52 -8.53 16.43
C GLU A 140 -6.00 -9.14 15.12
N HIS A 141 -5.15 -10.17 15.22
CA HIS A 141 -4.71 -10.97 14.07
C HIS A 141 -5.88 -11.62 13.35
N ALA A 142 -6.85 -12.17 14.08
CA ALA A 142 -8.03 -12.80 13.46
C ALA A 142 -8.86 -11.78 12.65
N VAL A 143 -9.01 -10.53 13.14
CA VAL A 143 -9.68 -9.45 12.41
C VAL A 143 -8.88 -9.07 11.16
N THR A 144 -7.57 -8.90 11.25
CA THR A 144 -6.71 -8.62 10.09
C THR A 144 -6.84 -9.71 9.02
N MET A 145 -6.83 -10.98 9.43
CA MET A 145 -7.02 -12.10 8.51
C MET A 145 -8.42 -12.15 7.88
N ALA A 146 -9.46 -11.72 8.61
CA ALA A 146 -10.81 -11.61 8.06
C ALA A 146 -10.88 -10.52 6.97
N ARG A 147 -10.29 -9.35 7.21
CA ARG A 147 -10.19 -8.25 6.23
C ARG A 147 -9.42 -8.64 4.97
N LEU A 148 -8.34 -9.43 5.10
CA LEU A 148 -7.62 -9.98 3.96
C LEU A 148 -8.49 -10.94 3.12
N ARG A 149 -9.31 -11.79 3.77
CA ARG A 149 -10.25 -12.68 3.06
C ARG A 149 -11.33 -11.88 2.35
N GLU A 150 -11.93 -10.90 3.03
CA GLU A 150 -12.91 -9.99 2.46
C GLU A 150 -12.34 -9.27 1.21
N ALA A 151 -11.12 -8.74 1.29
CA ALA A 151 -10.45 -8.12 0.16
C ALA A 151 -10.32 -9.08 -1.03
N LYS A 152 -9.89 -10.32 -0.77
CA LYS A 152 -9.75 -11.36 -1.81
C LYS A 152 -11.08 -11.76 -2.43
N GLU A 153 -12.15 -11.81 -1.64
CA GLU A 153 -13.50 -12.15 -2.13
C GLU A 153 -14.06 -11.05 -3.04
N VAL A 154 -13.85 -9.78 -2.66
CA VAL A 154 -14.39 -8.62 -3.40
C VAL A 154 -13.59 -8.29 -4.65
N PHE A 155 -12.27 -8.30 -4.55
CA PHE A 155 -11.39 -7.92 -5.67
C PHE A 155 -10.95 -9.13 -6.52
N GLY A 156 -11.24 -10.35 -6.07
CA GLY A 156 -10.93 -11.60 -6.76
C GLY A 156 -9.47 -12.07 -6.59
N PRO A 157 -9.13 -13.20 -7.24
CA PRO A 157 -7.78 -13.79 -7.12
C PRO A 157 -6.68 -12.95 -7.76
N ASP A 158 -7.06 -11.97 -8.58
CA ASP A 158 -6.16 -11.07 -9.30
C ASP A 158 -6.07 -9.68 -8.64
N ALA A 159 -6.51 -9.57 -7.37
CA ALA A 159 -6.41 -8.36 -6.57
C ALA A 159 -5.06 -8.25 -5.87
#